data_d079a1e3ee48baf72d3e486738eb511a
#
_entry.id   d079a1e3ee48baf72d3e486738eb511a
#
_cell.length_a   1.000
_cell.length_b   1.000
_cell.length_c   1.000
_cell.angle_alpha   90.00
_cell.angle_beta   90.00
_cell.angle_gamma   90.00
#
_symmetry.space_group_name_H-M   'P 1'
#
loop_
_entity.id
_entity.type
_entity.pdbx_description
1 polymer ?
#
loop_
_entity_poly.entity_id
_entity_poly.type
_entity_poly.pdbx_seq_one_letter_code
_entity_poly.pdbx_strand_id
1 'polypeptide(L)'
;MKKVLLLLAVALLSLATSFKAQAIEDPNPKGTFVLGAQVGFLPGVGASVFGDYVLVDKWWKGHFTVGGELFFRHYGRTYAELDGYSYKYSYNDFAFAARATYGLNITSKFEVHAGVVTGVGFSRWGWKNVEGNHSHESQVGVCYGGLAGVRYFFTPSFGVTAEVQYSGYGPYTNVGVVFKM
;
A
#
# COMPACT_ATOMS: atom_id res chain seq x y z
N MET A 1 16.75 -13.43 0.83
CA MET A 1 15.64 -12.48 0.94
C MET A 1 15.14 -12.30 2.39
N LYS A 2 14.80 -13.35 3.16
CA LYS A 2 14.29 -13.23 4.56
C LYS A 2 15.25 -12.47 5.50
N LYS A 3 16.58 -12.66 5.37
CA LYS A 3 17.59 -11.97 6.20
C LYS A 3 17.70 -10.46 5.91
N VAL A 4 17.49 -10.05 4.67
CA VAL A 4 17.52 -8.62 4.27
C VAL A 4 16.28 -7.89 4.80
N LEU A 5 15.10 -8.53 4.75
CA LEU A 5 13.87 -7.98 5.33
C LEU A 5 13.98 -7.79 6.84
N LEU A 6 14.59 -8.76 7.54
CA LEU A 6 14.81 -8.70 8.99
C LEU A 6 15.79 -7.57 9.36
N LEU A 7 16.86 -7.38 8.58
CA LEU A 7 17.83 -6.30 8.79
C LEU A 7 17.20 -4.92 8.53
N LEU A 8 16.34 -4.79 7.51
CA LEU A 8 15.59 -3.55 7.25
C LEU A 8 14.59 -3.25 8.38
N ALA A 9 13.88 -4.25 8.88
CA ALA A 9 12.97 -4.09 10.01
C ALA A 9 13.71 -3.68 11.29
N VAL A 10 14.86 -4.30 11.60
CA VAL A 10 15.70 -3.95 12.76
C VAL A 10 16.30 -2.56 12.60
N ALA A 11 16.75 -2.17 11.40
CA ALA A 11 17.27 -0.83 11.12
C ALA A 11 16.17 0.25 11.27
N LEU A 12 14.95 -0.02 10.84
CA LEU A 12 13.80 0.87 11.03
C LEU A 12 13.42 0.98 12.51
N LEU A 13 13.44 -0.12 13.27
CA LEU A 13 13.20 -0.09 14.71
C LEU A 13 14.29 0.68 15.46
N SER A 14 15.57 0.51 15.11
CA SER A 14 16.68 1.21 15.76
C SER A 14 16.69 2.70 15.45
N LEU A 15 16.29 3.11 14.26
CA LEU A 15 16.05 4.51 13.93
C LEU A 15 14.92 5.11 14.79
N ALA A 16 13.82 4.39 14.99
CA ALA A 16 12.70 4.86 15.80
C ALA A 16 13.07 5.07 17.29
N THR A 17 14.03 4.30 17.83
CA THR A 17 14.48 4.43 19.24
C THR A 17 15.52 5.54 19.45
N SER A 18 16.20 5.98 18.40
CA SER A 18 17.28 6.99 18.48
C SER A 18 16.76 8.45 18.47
N PHE A 19 15.51 8.67 18.06
CA PHE A 19 14.91 10.00 18.11
C PHE A 19 14.39 10.30 19.53
N LYS A 20 15.08 11.19 20.25
CA LYS A 20 14.49 11.86 21.42
C LYS A 20 13.28 12.66 20.91
N ALA A 21 12.10 12.09 21.08
CA ALA A 21 10.85 12.75 20.71
C ALA A 21 10.68 13.97 21.62
N GLN A 22 11.07 15.16 21.14
CA GLN A 22 10.45 16.38 21.61
C GLN A 22 8.95 16.23 21.34
N ALA A 23 8.12 16.65 22.29
CA ALA A 23 6.67 16.65 22.13
C ALA A 23 6.33 17.61 20.99
N ILE A 24 6.27 17.09 19.78
CA ILE A 24 5.81 17.84 18.61
C ILE A 24 4.29 17.82 18.72
N GLU A 25 3.68 18.98 18.65
CA GLU A 25 2.23 19.09 18.53
C GLU A 25 1.78 18.20 17.36
N ASP A 26 0.84 17.28 17.62
CA ASP A 26 0.46 16.28 16.63
C ASP A 26 -0.11 17.02 15.40
N PRO A 27 0.55 16.95 14.24
CA PRO A 27 0.08 17.62 13.03
C PRO A 27 -1.16 16.91 12.43
N ASN A 28 -1.62 15.82 13.03
CA ASN A 28 -2.78 15.05 12.66
C ASN A 28 -3.78 14.95 13.83
N PRO A 29 -4.45 16.06 14.22
CA PRO A 29 -5.44 16.02 15.30
C PRO A 29 -6.61 15.10 14.91
N LYS A 30 -7.31 14.62 15.92
CA LYS A 30 -8.57 13.86 15.73
C LYS A 30 -9.53 14.62 14.82
N GLY A 31 -10.10 13.91 13.86
CA GLY A 31 -10.98 14.51 12.85
C GLY A 31 -10.29 14.87 11.54
N THR A 32 -8.95 14.86 11.49
CA THR A 32 -8.21 15.05 10.24
C THR A 32 -8.52 13.91 9.27
N PHE A 33 -8.79 14.27 8.03
CA PHE A 33 -8.96 13.34 6.92
C PHE A 33 -7.77 13.45 5.97
N VAL A 34 -7.14 12.32 5.64
CA VAL A 34 -6.02 12.24 4.71
C VAL A 34 -6.47 11.47 3.49
N LEU A 35 -6.49 12.12 2.34
CA LEU A 35 -6.80 11.52 1.05
C LEU A 35 -5.50 11.30 0.28
N GLY A 36 -5.30 10.12 -0.30
CA GLY A 36 -4.12 9.81 -1.09
C GLY A 36 -4.44 9.17 -2.43
N ALA A 37 -3.57 9.44 -3.40
CA ALA A 37 -3.55 8.77 -4.70
C ALA A 37 -2.13 8.33 -5.01
N GLN A 38 -1.97 7.06 -5.41
CA GLN A 38 -0.68 6.40 -5.56
C GLN A 38 -0.59 5.65 -6.89
N VAL A 39 0.61 5.57 -7.43
CA VAL A 39 0.98 4.60 -8.45
C VAL A 39 1.83 3.52 -7.81
N GLY A 40 1.63 2.29 -8.22
CA GLY A 40 2.27 1.15 -7.60
C GLY A 40 2.99 0.26 -8.58
N PHE A 41 3.97 -0.46 -8.03
CA PHE A 41 4.86 -1.34 -8.78
C PHE A 41 5.00 -2.67 -8.03
N LEU A 42 5.43 -3.71 -8.76
CA LEU A 42 5.68 -5.06 -8.27
C LEU A 42 4.47 -5.77 -7.63
N PRO A 43 4.05 -6.91 -8.20
CA PRO A 43 4.34 -7.31 -9.56
C PRO A 43 3.52 -6.48 -10.54
N GLY A 44 4.14 -6.04 -11.66
CA GLY A 44 3.46 -5.21 -12.67
C GLY A 44 3.31 -3.76 -12.26
N VAL A 45 2.25 -3.12 -12.75
CA VAL A 45 1.91 -1.72 -12.48
C VAL A 45 0.50 -1.62 -11.92
N GLY A 46 0.27 -0.62 -11.10
CA GLY A 46 -1.03 -0.41 -10.50
C GLY A 46 -1.23 1.02 -10.04
N ALA A 47 -2.41 1.26 -9.50
CA ALA A 47 -2.78 2.53 -8.88
C ALA A 47 -3.68 2.27 -7.68
N SER A 48 -3.63 3.14 -6.70
CA SER A 48 -4.57 3.13 -5.58
C SER A 48 -5.02 4.54 -5.20
N VAL A 49 -6.19 4.59 -4.60
CA VAL A 49 -6.68 5.77 -3.90
C VAL A 49 -7.14 5.35 -2.52
N PHE A 50 -6.82 6.14 -1.51
CA PHE A 50 -7.21 5.83 -0.14
C PHE A 50 -7.67 7.08 0.60
N GLY A 51 -8.48 6.86 1.63
CA GLY A 51 -8.87 7.90 2.58
C GLY A 51 -8.73 7.37 4.00
N ASP A 52 -7.99 8.09 4.83
CA ASP A 52 -7.74 7.77 6.23
C ASP A 52 -8.32 8.88 7.13
N TYR A 53 -9.13 8.50 8.09
CA TYR A 53 -9.69 9.40 9.11
C TYR A 53 -8.99 9.18 10.44
N VAL A 54 -8.47 10.24 11.05
CA VAL A 54 -7.83 10.19 12.36
C VAL A 54 -8.90 10.01 13.43
N LEU A 55 -9.03 8.78 13.94
CA LEU A 55 -10.01 8.39 14.94
C LEU A 55 -9.55 8.77 16.36
N VAL A 56 -8.26 8.57 16.64
CA VAL A 56 -7.64 8.87 17.93
C VAL A 56 -6.31 9.58 17.68
N ASP A 57 -6.15 10.76 18.23
CA ASP A 57 -4.88 11.49 18.30
C ASP A 57 -4.19 11.25 19.65
N LYS A 58 -2.90 11.54 19.71
CA LYS A 58 -2.08 11.47 20.94
C LYS A 58 -2.10 10.10 21.63
N TRP A 59 -2.42 9.01 20.88
CA TRP A 59 -2.32 7.68 21.43
C TRP A 59 -0.86 7.27 21.49
N TRP A 60 -0.34 7.23 22.70
CA TRP A 60 1.04 6.89 23.06
C TRP A 60 2.13 7.82 22.43
N LYS A 61 2.24 8.20 21.32
CA LYS A 61 3.13 9.15 20.63
C LYS A 61 2.74 9.34 19.17
N GLY A 62 1.58 8.84 18.81
CA GLY A 62 1.09 8.87 17.45
C GLY A 62 -0.42 8.97 17.41
N HIS A 63 -0.96 8.68 16.26
CA HIS A 63 -2.38 8.72 15.99
C HIS A 63 -2.82 7.41 15.31
N PHE A 64 -4.07 7.05 15.55
CA PHE A 64 -4.70 5.90 14.94
C PHE A 64 -5.72 6.36 13.89
N THR A 65 -5.64 5.77 12.69
CA THR A 65 -6.56 6.07 11.61
C THR A 65 -7.33 4.84 11.19
N VAL A 66 -8.54 5.09 10.68
CA VAL A 66 -9.34 4.10 9.97
C VAL A 66 -9.77 4.67 8.64
N GLY A 67 -9.89 3.84 7.64
CA GLY A 67 -10.20 4.32 6.31
C GLY A 67 -10.51 3.24 5.31
N GLY A 68 -10.49 3.62 4.04
CA GLY A 68 -10.71 2.71 2.93
C GLY A 68 -9.70 2.93 1.82
N GLU A 69 -9.51 1.89 1.03
CA GLU A 69 -8.62 1.91 -0.13
C GLU A 69 -9.24 1.15 -1.29
N LEU A 70 -9.11 1.73 -2.47
CA LEU A 70 -9.38 1.09 -3.75
C LEU A 70 -8.04 0.93 -4.46
N PHE A 71 -7.73 -0.25 -4.95
CA PHE A 71 -6.54 -0.47 -5.74
C PHE A 71 -6.79 -1.34 -6.95
N PHE A 72 -6.01 -1.05 -7.98
CA PHE A 72 -5.96 -1.77 -9.24
C PHE A 72 -4.52 -2.17 -9.52
N ARG A 73 -4.33 -3.38 -10.06
CA ARG A 73 -3.04 -3.87 -10.50
C ARG A 73 -3.17 -4.64 -11.80
N HIS A 74 -2.25 -4.37 -12.71
CA HIS A 74 -2.08 -5.12 -13.95
C HIS A 74 -0.69 -5.73 -14.01
N TYR A 75 -0.61 -7.02 -14.30
CA TYR A 75 0.68 -7.67 -14.57
C TYR A 75 0.52 -8.79 -15.57
N GLY A 76 1.59 -9.01 -16.35
CA GLY A 76 1.69 -10.09 -17.32
C GLY A 76 2.82 -11.05 -16.98
N ARG A 77 2.63 -12.32 -17.28
CA ARG A 77 3.69 -13.33 -17.21
C ARG A 77 3.70 -14.11 -18.52
N THR A 78 4.89 -14.29 -19.07
CA THR A 78 5.11 -15.16 -20.22
C THR A 78 5.82 -16.40 -19.72
N TYR A 79 5.24 -17.55 -19.99
CA TYR A 79 5.86 -18.85 -19.74
C TYR A 79 6.32 -19.42 -21.08
N ALA A 80 7.60 -19.73 -21.19
CA ALA A 80 8.13 -20.51 -22.31
C ALA A 80 8.09 -21.99 -21.92
N GLU A 81 7.39 -22.81 -22.66
CA GLU A 81 7.40 -24.25 -22.50
C GLU A 81 8.47 -24.89 -23.39
N LEU A 82 9.00 -26.05 -22.96
CA LEU A 82 10.10 -26.76 -23.64
C LEU A 82 9.79 -27.22 -25.08
N ASP A 83 8.52 -27.23 -25.48
CA ASP A 83 8.06 -27.67 -26.82
C ASP A 83 7.80 -26.51 -27.81
N GLY A 84 8.36 -25.32 -27.54
CA GLY A 84 8.23 -24.18 -28.45
C GLY A 84 6.91 -23.41 -28.34
N TYR A 85 6.03 -23.76 -27.41
CA TYR A 85 4.81 -23.02 -27.15
C TYR A 85 5.04 -21.98 -26.05
N SER A 86 4.69 -20.73 -26.30
CA SER A 86 4.70 -19.68 -25.27
C SER A 86 3.26 -19.33 -24.88
N TYR A 87 2.99 -19.40 -23.60
CA TYR A 87 1.71 -18.94 -23.03
C TYR A 87 1.89 -17.59 -22.39
N LYS A 88 1.09 -16.63 -22.81
CA LYS A 88 1.07 -15.28 -22.21
C LYS A 88 -0.15 -15.16 -21.31
N TYR A 89 0.08 -14.97 -20.03
CA TYR A 89 -0.94 -14.71 -19.03
C TYR A 89 -0.99 -13.21 -18.73
N SER A 90 -2.20 -12.68 -18.66
CA SER A 90 -2.47 -11.30 -18.26
C SER A 90 -3.42 -11.33 -17.07
N TYR A 91 -3.06 -10.63 -16.00
CA TYR A 91 -3.80 -10.53 -14.76
C TYR A 91 -4.22 -9.10 -14.54
N ASN A 92 -5.50 -8.91 -14.19
CA ASN A 92 -6.06 -7.64 -13.76
C ASN A 92 -6.70 -7.89 -12.41
N ASP A 93 -6.16 -7.25 -11.39
CA ASP A 93 -6.66 -7.34 -10.03
C ASP A 93 -7.27 -6.00 -9.64
N PHE A 94 -8.40 -6.04 -8.98
CA PHE A 94 -9.08 -4.91 -8.39
C PHE A 94 -9.50 -5.28 -6.98
N ALA A 95 -9.37 -4.37 -6.02
CA ALA A 95 -9.89 -4.63 -4.70
C ALA A 95 -10.40 -3.36 -4.01
N PHE A 96 -11.35 -3.60 -3.12
CA PHE A 96 -11.87 -2.63 -2.17
C PHE A 96 -11.56 -3.13 -0.75
N ALA A 97 -10.82 -2.34 0.02
CA ALA A 97 -10.38 -2.72 1.34
C ALA A 97 -10.63 -1.63 2.38
N ALA A 98 -10.99 -2.03 3.59
CA ALA A 98 -10.84 -1.21 4.76
C ALA A 98 -9.36 -1.21 5.18
N ARG A 99 -8.87 -0.09 5.71
CA ARG A 99 -7.52 0.04 6.24
C ARG A 99 -7.55 0.65 7.63
N ALA A 100 -6.62 0.20 8.47
CA ALA A 100 -6.41 0.74 9.81
C ALA A 100 -4.90 0.94 10.00
N THR A 101 -4.47 2.16 10.33
CA THR A 101 -3.04 2.47 10.46
C THR A 101 -2.74 3.18 11.77
N TYR A 102 -1.52 2.97 12.24
CA TYR A 102 -0.93 3.72 13.33
C TYR A 102 0.22 4.56 12.77
N GLY A 103 0.12 5.88 12.92
CA GLY A 103 1.08 6.86 12.46
C GLY A 103 1.88 7.46 13.61
N LEU A 104 3.19 7.60 13.40
CA LEU A 104 4.13 8.28 14.29
C LEU A 104 4.66 9.53 13.58
N ASN A 105 4.40 10.69 14.16
CA ASN A 105 5.00 11.93 13.68
C ASN A 105 6.44 12.06 14.20
N ILE A 106 7.41 11.88 13.32
CA ILE A 106 8.84 12.04 13.65
C ILE A 106 9.20 13.53 13.70
N THR A 107 8.57 14.31 12.82
CA THR A 107 8.61 15.78 12.81
C THR A 107 7.23 16.31 12.46
N SER A 108 7.03 17.64 12.52
CA SER A 108 5.79 18.28 12.05
C SER A 108 5.46 18.02 10.57
N LYS A 109 6.44 17.56 9.79
CA LYS A 109 6.31 17.29 8.35
C LYS A 109 6.49 15.84 7.97
N PHE A 110 7.10 15.02 8.81
CA PHE A 110 7.46 13.64 8.49
C PHE A 110 6.77 12.65 9.42
N GLU A 111 6.00 11.76 8.83
CA GLU A 111 5.25 10.70 9.48
C GLU A 111 5.74 9.34 8.99
N VAL A 112 5.86 8.39 9.89
CA VAL A 112 6.01 6.96 9.60
C VAL A 112 4.75 6.27 10.05
N HIS A 113 4.19 5.37 9.23
CA HIS A 113 2.98 4.65 9.58
C HIS A 113 3.08 3.17 9.22
N ALA A 114 2.31 2.38 9.93
CA ALA A 114 2.12 0.96 9.64
C ALA A 114 0.68 0.55 9.97
N GLY A 115 0.19 -0.48 9.30
CA GLY A 115 -1.18 -0.89 9.50
C GLY A 115 -1.55 -2.17 8.81
N VAL A 116 -2.85 -2.41 8.78
CA VAL A 116 -3.47 -3.59 8.17
C VAL A 116 -4.54 -3.16 7.17
N VAL A 117 -4.77 -4.01 6.19
CA VAL A 117 -5.84 -3.88 5.20
C VAL A 117 -6.63 -5.18 5.14
N THR A 118 -7.95 -5.07 4.95
CA THR A 118 -8.83 -6.21 4.74
C THR A 118 -10.03 -5.82 3.88
N GLY A 119 -10.46 -6.72 3.00
CA GLY A 119 -11.55 -6.41 2.08
C GLY A 119 -11.83 -7.53 1.09
N VAL A 120 -12.33 -7.14 -0.07
CA VAL A 120 -12.70 -8.05 -1.16
C VAL A 120 -11.89 -7.70 -2.40
N GLY A 121 -11.28 -8.72 -2.99
CA GLY A 121 -10.52 -8.62 -4.23
C GLY A 121 -11.18 -9.39 -5.37
N PHE A 122 -11.03 -8.86 -6.55
CA PHE A 122 -11.48 -9.41 -7.82
C PHE A 122 -10.27 -9.59 -8.71
N SER A 123 -10.03 -10.79 -9.17
CA SER A 123 -8.95 -11.10 -10.09
C SER A 123 -9.54 -11.62 -11.39
N ARG A 124 -9.11 -11.06 -12.50
CA ARG A 124 -9.44 -11.55 -13.82
C ARG A 124 -8.15 -11.87 -14.55
N TRP A 125 -8.02 -13.11 -14.99
CA TRP A 125 -6.87 -13.52 -15.82
C TRP A 125 -7.33 -14.09 -17.13
N GLY A 126 -6.51 -13.86 -18.15
CA GLY A 126 -6.70 -14.43 -19.46
C GLY A 126 -5.39 -15.04 -19.95
N TRP A 127 -5.50 -16.11 -20.72
CA TRP A 127 -4.35 -16.68 -21.42
C TRP A 127 -4.65 -16.77 -22.92
N LYS A 128 -3.58 -16.63 -23.69
CA LYS A 128 -3.61 -16.77 -25.13
C LYS A 128 -2.67 -17.89 -25.53
N ASN A 129 -3.17 -18.88 -26.28
CA ASN A 129 -2.33 -19.90 -26.88
C ASN A 129 -1.84 -19.46 -28.28
N VAL A 130 -0.92 -20.24 -28.86
CA VAL A 130 -0.33 -19.96 -30.18
C VAL A 130 -1.37 -19.97 -31.29
N GLU A 131 -2.46 -20.74 -31.15
CA GLU A 131 -3.58 -20.85 -32.11
C GLU A 131 -4.55 -19.65 -32.04
N GLY A 132 -4.31 -18.71 -31.14
CA GLY A 132 -5.15 -17.52 -31.01
C GLY A 132 -6.39 -17.70 -30.15
N ASN A 133 -6.60 -18.87 -29.52
CA ASN A 133 -7.70 -19.08 -28.59
C ASN A 133 -7.49 -18.28 -27.31
N HIS A 134 -8.54 -17.57 -26.89
CA HIS A 134 -8.56 -16.77 -25.66
C HIS A 134 -9.48 -17.43 -24.64
N SER A 135 -9.00 -17.61 -23.44
CA SER A 135 -9.84 -17.98 -22.30
C SER A 135 -9.71 -16.91 -21.23
N HIS A 136 -10.80 -16.64 -20.54
CA HIS A 136 -10.86 -15.70 -19.44
C HIS A 136 -11.51 -16.38 -18.23
N GLU A 137 -10.88 -16.23 -17.10
CA GLU A 137 -11.42 -16.66 -15.82
C GLU A 137 -11.44 -15.46 -14.85
N SER A 138 -12.35 -15.50 -13.90
CA SER A 138 -12.45 -14.50 -12.87
C SER A 138 -12.68 -15.16 -11.51
N GLN A 139 -12.08 -14.59 -10.49
CA GLN A 139 -12.18 -15.06 -9.13
C GLN A 139 -12.43 -13.88 -8.20
N VAL A 140 -13.26 -14.11 -7.20
CA VAL A 140 -13.46 -13.22 -6.08
C VAL A 140 -12.83 -13.84 -4.84
N GLY A 141 -12.14 -13.07 -4.05
CA GLY A 141 -11.49 -13.57 -2.84
C GLY A 141 -11.35 -12.49 -1.76
N VAL A 142 -10.93 -12.93 -0.60
CA VAL A 142 -10.63 -12.01 0.51
C VAL A 142 -9.26 -11.38 0.27
N CYS A 143 -9.22 -10.07 0.36
CA CYS A 143 -8.01 -9.27 0.40
C CYS A 143 -7.66 -9.01 1.86
N TYR A 144 -6.45 -9.35 2.28
CA TYR A 144 -5.97 -9.02 3.62
C TYR A 144 -4.45 -8.91 3.63
N GLY A 145 -3.94 -8.07 4.52
CA GLY A 145 -2.49 -7.91 4.63
C GLY A 145 -2.05 -6.77 5.50
N GLY A 146 -0.79 -6.41 5.34
CA GLY A 146 -0.15 -5.33 6.08
C GLY A 146 0.43 -4.28 5.15
N LEU A 147 0.56 -3.09 5.68
CA LEU A 147 1.23 -1.97 5.02
C LEU A 147 2.18 -1.28 5.99
N ALA A 148 3.22 -0.66 5.43
CA ALA A 148 4.08 0.26 6.15
C ALA A 148 4.55 1.34 5.17
N GLY A 149 4.70 2.57 5.66
CA GLY A 149 5.07 3.67 4.78
C GLY A 149 5.52 4.90 5.51
N VAL A 150 5.78 5.91 4.71
CA VAL A 150 6.17 7.24 5.16
C VAL A 150 5.37 8.29 4.41
N ARG A 151 5.11 9.41 5.08
CA ARG A 151 4.50 10.61 4.48
C ARG A 151 5.38 11.82 4.78
N TYR A 152 5.55 12.67 3.79
CA TYR A 152 6.24 13.93 3.96
C TYR A 152 5.37 15.08 3.46
N PHE A 153 5.05 16.02 4.34
CA PHE A 153 4.19 17.16 4.05
C PHE A 153 5.02 18.40 3.74
N PHE A 154 4.91 18.91 2.53
CA PHE A 154 5.55 20.17 2.11
C PHE A 154 4.82 21.37 2.71
N THR A 155 3.48 21.27 2.76
CA THR A 155 2.57 22.26 3.37
C THR A 155 1.71 21.55 4.43
N PRO A 156 0.96 22.26 5.27
CA PRO A 156 0.04 21.64 6.22
C PRO A 156 -0.99 20.70 5.59
N SER A 157 -1.34 20.91 4.31
CA SER A 157 -2.39 20.17 3.62
C SER A 157 -1.91 19.30 2.46
N PHE A 158 -0.65 19.40 2.01
CA PHE A 158 -0.17 18.67 0.83
C PHE A 158 1.18 18.00 1.09
N GLY A 159 1.31 16.77 0.64
CA GLY A 159 2.52 15.99 0.79
C GLY A 159 2.64 14.84 -0.21
N VAL A 160 3.64 14.03 0.01
CA VAL A 160 3.91 12.80 -0.73
C VAL A 160 3.90 11.61 0.23
N THR A 161 3.64 10.43 -0.32
CA THR A 161 3.65 9.17 0.41
C THR A 161 4.43 8.12 -0.34
N ALA A 162 5.06 7.23 0.40
CA ALA A 162 5.63 5.99 -0.11
C ALA A 162 5.26 4.87 0.84
N GLU A 163 4.66 3.80 0.31
CA GLU A 163 4.16 2.66 1.08
C GLU A 163 4.65 1.35 0.48
N VAL A 164 4.93 0.39 1.32
CA VAL A 164 5.03 -1.02 0.97
C VAL A 164 3.80 -1.72 1.53
N GLN A 165 3.12 -2.49 0.69
CA GLN A 165 1.88 -3.15 1.05
C GLN A 165 1.87 -4.59 0.53
N TYR A 166 1.38 -5.51 1.33
CA TYR A 166 1.10 -6.87 0.91
C TYR A 166 -0.36 -7.18 1.19
N SER A 167 -1.15 -7.33 0.14
CA SER A 167 -2.60 -7.56 0.25
C SER A 167 -3.11 -8.66 -0.70
N GLY A 168 -2.22 -9.22 -1.52
CA GLY A 168 -2.55 -10.23 -2.52
C GLY A 168 -3.09 -9.65 -3.84
N TYR A 169 -3.81 -8.54 -3.82
CA TYR A 169 -4.47 -7.94 -4.99
C TYR A 169 -3.87 -6.61 -5.44
N GLY A 170 -3.22 -5.87 -4.55
CA GLY A 170 -2.60 -4.58 -4.86
C GLY A 170 -1.11 -4.68 -5.23
N PRO A 171 -0.53 -3.60 -5.76
CA PRO A 171 0.91 -3.50 -5.95
C PRO A 171 1.63 -3.47 -4.59
N TYR A 172 2.86 -4.00 -4.55
CA TYR A 172 3.62 -4.12 -3.30
C TYR A 172 4.36 -2.85 -2.90
N THR A 173 4.68 -1.99 -3.87
CA THR A 173 5.35 -0.72 -3.62
C THR A 173 4.55 0.39 -4.25
N ASN A 174 4.20 1.39 -3.47
CA ASN A 174 3.36 2.50 -3.90
C ASN A 174 4.05 3.82 -3.59
N VAL A 175 3.96 4.78 -4.51
CA VAL A 175 4.37 6.16 -4.29
C VAL A 175 3.28 7.09 -4.80
N GLY A 176 3.06 8.20 -4.13
CA GLY A 176 1.98 9.08 -4.51
C GLY A 176 1.93 10.39 -3.75
N VAL A 177 0.78 11.04 -3.86
CA VAL A 177 0.48 12.31 -3.22
C VAL A 177 -0.57 12.13 -2.13
N VAL A 178 -0.53 12.98 -1.12
CA VAL A 178 -1.51 13.01 -0.03
C VAL A 178 -1.98 14.43 0.21
N PHE A 179 -3.27 14.55 0.51
CA PHE A 179 -3.93 15.78 0.89
C PHE A 179 -4.56 15.61 2.27
N LYS A 180 -4.35 16.58 3.12
CA LYS A 180 -4.89 16.64 4.48
C LYS A 180 -5.99 17.69 4.54
N MET A 181 -7.13 17.32 5.09
CA MET A 181 -8.33 18.16 5.26
C MET A 181 -8.82 18.16 6.71
#